data_cbaa07d20656b0547c61b930cc975383
#
_entry.id   cbaa07d20656b0547c61b930cc975383
#
_cell.length_a   1.000
_cell.length_b   1.000
_cell.length_c   1.000
_cell.angle_alpha   90.00
_cell.angle_beta   90.00
_cell.angle_gamma   90.00
#
_symmetry.space_group_name_H-M   'P 1'
#
loop_
_entity.id
_entity.type
_entity.pdbx_description
1 polymer ?
#
loop_
_entity_poly.entity_id
_entity_poly.type
_entity_poly.pdbx_seq_one_letter_code
_entity_poly.pdbx_strand_id
1 'polypeptide(L)'
;MIAVALFLGFGALAQAPREGGWVPLFNGKDLTGWKKNGDEKWLAEQGTILCESTANKYGYLTTEKTYRDFTLRLKFKGEAAGNSGVFVHAKITGIDPQHGPDIEGMQVEVDPNVGKHTGGLYESGGRGWVAMPTAEGEQALKPGEWNDLEVSVHGAHLVTQLNGTKIVDFTDSSPKFVDGVIGLQIHTGGGVRVRWKDIYIQEQ
;
A
#
# COMPACT_ATOMS: atom_id res chain seq x y z
N MET A 1 40.26 19.74 -30.52
CA MET A 1 39.76 18.46 -29.99
C MET A 1 38.52 18.76 -29.18
N ILE A 2 37.35 18.40 -29.73
CA ILE A 2 36.05 18.61 -29.07
C ILE A 2 35.67 17.28 -28.46
N ALA A 3 35.59 17.21 -27.13
CA ALA A 3 35.14 16.03 -26.42
C ALA A 3 33.59 15.98 -26.43
N VAL A 4 33.04 14.99 -27.10
CA VAL A 4 31.59 14.70 -27.05
C VAL A 4 31.33 13.82 -25.85
N ALA A 5 30.64 14.37 -24.84
CA ALA A 5 30.15 13.60 -23.70
C ALA A 5 28.87 12.87 -24.12
N LEU A 6 28.93 11.54 -24.20
CA LEU A 6 27.78 10.69 -24.38
C LEU A 6 27.04 10.60 -23.04
N PHE A 7 25.87 11.23 -22.91
CA PHE A 7 24.92 10.95 -21.83
C PHE A 7 24.18 9.64 -22.14
N LEU A 8 24.59 8.58 -21.48
CA LEU A 8 23.79 7.34 -21.42
C LEU A 8 22.62 7.57 -20.46
N GLY A 9 21.45 7.88 -21.01
CA GLY A 9 20.22 7.88 -20.25
C GLY A 9 19.86 6.46 -19.82
N PHE A 10 19.97 6.16 -18.51
CA PHE A 10 19.40 4.96 -17.93
C PHE A 10 17.87 5.11 -17.89
N GLY A 11 17.21 4.69 -18.96
CA GLY A 11 15.77 4.48 -18.93
C GLY A 11 15.46 3.35 -17.96
N ALA A 12 14.63 3.61 -16.94
CA ALA A 12 14.09 2.57 -16.10
C ALA A 12 13.33 1.57 -16.99
N LEU A 13 13.83 0.35 -17.12
CA LEU A 13 13.15 -0.72 -17.84
C LEU A 13 11.88 -1.07 -17.05
N ALA A 14 10.72 -0.71 -17.58
CA ALA A 14 9.45 -1.20 -17.08
C ALA A 14 9.48 -2.72 -17.08
N GLN A 15 9.13 -3.35 -15.96
CA GLN A 15 9.09 -4.81 -15.88
C GLN A 15 7.99 -5.33 -16.80
N ALA A 16 8.31 -6.38 -17.59
CA ALA A 16 7.36 -6.98 -18.51
C ALA A 16 6.19 -7.62 -17.75
N PRO A 17 4.96 -7.55 -18.29
CA PRO A 17 3.81 -8.24 -17.70
C PRO A 17 4.06 -9.74 -17.57
N ARG A 18 3.60 -10.33 -16.47
CA ARG A 18 3.54 -11.77 -16.29
C ARG A 18 2.30 -12.33 -17.00
N GLU A 19 2.21 -13.66 -17.06
CA GLU A 19 1.03 -14.34 -17.58
C GLU A 19 -0.26 -13.81 -16.93
N GLY A 20 -1.30 -13.51 -17.73
CA GLY A 20 -2.54 -12.91 -17.24
C GLY A 20 -2.50 -11.39 -17.02
N GLY A 21 -1.49 -10.66 -17.54
CA GLY A 21 -1.44 -9.18 -17.47
C GLY A 21 -0.97 -8.60 -16.13
N TRP A 22 -0.50 -9.42 -15.20
CA TRP A 22 0.02 -8.96 -13.91
C TRP A 22 1.40 -8.32 -14.06
N VAL A 23 1.55 -7.10 -13.54
CA VAL A 23 2.79 -6.34 -13.50
C VAL A 23 3.31 -6.26 -12.06
N PRO A 24 4.57 -6.64 -11.79
CA PRO A 24 5.13 -6.48 -10.47
C PRO A 24 5.38 -4.99 -10.15
N LEU A 25 4.88 -4.51 -9.02
CA LEU A 25 5.17 -3.18 -8.47
C LEU A 25 6.46 -3.18 -7.64
N PHE A 26 6.89 -4.35 -7.15
CA PHE A 26 8.14 -4.52 -6.43
C PHE A 26 9.01 -5.56 -7.14
N ASN A 27 10.26 -5.19 -7.42
CA ASN A 27 11.20 -6.03 -8.17
C ASN A 27 11.95 -7.07 -7.30
N GLY A 28 11.70 -7.07 -5.96
CA GLY A 28 12.37 -7.94 -5.01
C GLY A 28 13.81 -7.52 -4.63
N LYS A 29 14.32 -6.40 -5.14
CA LYS A 29 15.73 -5.98 -4.97
C LYS A 29 15.87 -4.60 -4.36
N ASP A 30 15.13 -3.62 -4.86
CA ASP A 30 15.22 -2.22 -4.47
C ASP A 30 13.85 -1.54 -4.56
N LEU A 31 13.79 -0.28 -4.16
CA LEU A 31 12.57 0.53 -4.17
C LEU A 31 12.39 1.33 -5.47
N THR A 32 12.94 0.89 -6.59
CA THR A 32 12.71 1.52 -7.90
C THR A 32 11.21 1.53 -8.22
N GLY A 33 10.66 2.68 -8.63
CA GLY A 33 9.23 2.91 -8.87
C GLY A 33 8.43 3.28 -7.62
N TRP A 34 9.14 3.42 -6.47
CA TRP A 34 8.55 3.84 -5.21
C TRP A 34 9.20 5.11 -4.67
N LYS A 35 8.40 5.97 -4.04
CA LYS A 35 8.81 7.22 -3.39
C LYS A 35 8.57 7.12 -1.88
N LYS A 36 9.62 7.39 -1.10
CA LYS A 36 9.49 7.53 0.36
C LYS A 36 8.93 8.92 0.71
N ASN A 37 7.95 8.94 1.59
CA ASN A 37 7.38 10.15 2.13
C ASN A 37 7.46 10.06 3.66
N GLY A 38 8.17 11.01 4.29
CA GLY A 38 8.48 11.05 5.72
C GLY A 38 9.81 10.38 6.08
N ASP A 39 10.10 10.38 7.38
CA ASP A 39 11.38 10.01 7.96
C ASP A 39 11.45 8.55 8.43
N GLU A 40 10.36 7.80 8.25
CA GLU A 40 10.25 6.41 8.68
C GLU A 40 11.09 5.47 7.80
N LYS A 41 11.42 4.31 8.34
CA LYS A 41 12.37 3.40 7.69
C LYS A 41 11.68 2.48 6.68
N TRP A 42 12.17 2.53 5.45
CA TRP A 42 11.77 1.66 4.34
C TRP A 42 13.00 1.02 3.71
N LEU A 43 13.07 -0.30 3.69
CA LEU A 43 14.19 -1.07 3.13
C LEU A 43 13.67 -2.16 2.20
N ALA A 44 14.35 -2.33 1.06
CA ALA A 44 14.25 -3.54 0.27
C ALA A 44 15.32 -4.52 0.74
N GLU A 45 14.91 -5.63 1.34
CA GLU A 45 15.82 -6.66 1.82
C GLU A 45 15.19 -8.06 1.74
N GLN A 46 15.99 -9.07 1.43
CA GLN A 46 15.55 -10.48 1.39
C GLN A 46 14.28 -10.71 0.53
N GLY A 47 14.15 -9.99 -0.60
CA GLY A 47 12.99 -10.10 -1.47
C GLY A 47 11.70 -9.46 -0.91
N THR A 48 11.80 -8.66 0.14
CA THR A 48 10.67 -7.97 0.79
C THR A 48 10.92 -6.48 0.90
N ILE A 49 9.85 -5.69 1.04
CA ILE A 49 9.91 -4.33 1.56
C ILE A 49 9.65 -4.43 3.07
N LEU A 50 10.63 -4.07 3.88
CA LEU A 50 10.46 -3.86 5.32
C LEU A 50 10.04 -2.42 5.57
N CYS A 51 8.95 -2.23 6.31
CA CYS A 51 8.61 -0.97 6.95
C CYS A 51 8.77 -1.08 8.47
N GLU A 52 9.42 -0.09 9.07
CA GLU A 52 9.71 -0.07 10.49
C GLU A 52 9.62 1.36 11.03
N SER A 53 8.82 1.56 12.07
CA SER A 53 8.73 2.87 12.72
C SER A 53 10.01 3.19 13.48
N THR A 54 10.58 4.36 13.21
CA THR A 54 11.81 4.85 13.80
C THR A 54 11.67 6.27 14.34
N ALA A 55 10.79 7.07 13.76
CA ALA A 55 10.55 8.46 14.13
C ALA A 55 9.21 8.67 14.88
N ASN A 56 8.41 7.62 15.05
CA ASN A 56 7.07 7.65 15.64
C ASN A 56 6.10 8.60 14.91
N LYS A 57 6.31 8.80 13.62
CA LYS A 57 5.50 9.64 12.74
C LYS A 57 4.76 8.80 11.73
N TYR A 58 3.85 9.40 10.99
CA TYR A 58 3.36 8.79 9.76
C TYR A 58 4.47 8.70 8.72
N GLY A 59 4.51 7.60 7.99
CA GLY A 59 5.38 7.42 6.85
C GLY A 59 4.65 6.64 5.76
N TYR A 60 4.91 7.00 4.50
CA TYR A 60 4.31 6.33 3.35
C TYR A 60 5.35 6.01 2.30
N LEU A 61 5.26 4.81 1.75
CA LEU A 61 5.97 4.41 0.56
C LEU A 61 4.95 4.35 -0.57
N THR A 62 4.96 5.33 -1.48
CA THR A 62 3.99 5.45 -2.56
C THR A 62 4.58 5.06 -3.90
N THR A 63 3.76 4.51 -4.81
CA THR A 63 4.15 4.37 -6.20
C THR A 63 4.42 5.73 -6.82
N GLU A 64 5.37 5.81 -7.77
CA GLU A 64 5.61 7.01 -8.57
C GLU A 64 4.51 7.23 -9.61
N LYS A 65 3.92 6.14 -10.11
CA LYS A 65 2.79 6.13 -11.05
C LYS A 65 1.47 6.17 -10.28
N THR A 66 0.45 6.80 -10.87
CA THR A 66 -0.95 6.76 -10.42
C THR A 66 -1.72 5.68 -11.17
N TYR A 67 -2.78 5.19 -10.54
CA TYR A 67 -3.65 4.12 -11.05
C TYR A 67 -5.12 4.50 -10.85
N ARG A 68 -5.98 3.98 -11.75
CA ARG A 68 -7.42 4.23 -11.69
C ARG A 68 -8.21 2.95 -11.43
N ASP A 69 -8.30 2.08 -12.43
CA ASP A 69 -9.02 0.82 -12.34
C ASP A 69 -8.02 -0.34 -12.35
N PHE A 70 -8.01 -1.15 -11.32
CA PHE A 70 -7.01 -2.21 -11.17
C PHE A 70 -7.42 -3.26 -10.14
N THR A 71 -6.76 -4.39 -10.19
CA THR A 71 -6.65 -5.32 -9.06
C THR A 71 -5.20 -5.33 -8.56
N LEU A 72 -5.03 -5.12 -7.26
CA LEU A 72 -3.76 -5.18 -6.54
C LEU A 72 -3.72 -6.49 -5.75
N ARG A 73 -2.62 -7.24 -5.86
CA ARG A 73 -2.31 -8.38 -4.99
C ARG A 73 -1.00 -8.15 -4.27
N LEU A 74 -0.98 -8.47 -2.99
CA LEU A 74 0.25 -8.41 -2.22
C LEU A 74 0.18 -9.37 -1.04
N LYS A 75 1.35 -9.64 -0.45
CA LYS A 75 1.44 -10.36 0.83
C LYS A 75 2.02 -9.44 1.88
N PHE A 76 1.48 -9.53 3.09
CA PHE A 76 2.04 -8.85 4.25
C PHE A 76 2.25 -9.81 5.42
N LYS A 77 3.20 -9.44 6.29
CA LYS A 77 3.46 -10.12 7.56
C LYS A 77 3.77 -9.08 8.62
N GLY A 78 2.95 -8.99 9.66
CA GLY A 78 3.23 -8.20 10.85
C GLY A 78 4.27 -8.90 11.72
N GLU A 79 5.38 -8.21 12.04
CA GLU A 79 6.44 -8.68 12.94
C GLU A 79 6.39 -7.96 14.29
N ALA A 80 5.52 -6.96 14.44
CA ALA A 80 5.22 -6.24 15.68
C ALA A 80 3.76 -5.79 15.67
N ALA A 81 3.28 -5.23 16.78
CA ALA A 81 1.86 -4.96 17.01
C ALA A 81 1.33 -3.64 16.40
N GLY A 82 2.21 -2.84 15.76
CA GLY A 82 1.81 -1.52 15.26
C GLY A 82 1.02 -1.58 13.95
N ASN A 83 0.12 -0.63 13.80
CA ASN A 83 -0.79 -0.48 12.67
C ASN A 83 -0.10 -0.04 11.37
N SER A 84 -0.61 -0.51 10.26
CA SER A 84 -0.19 -0.22 8.90
C SER A 84 -1.41 -0.14 7.97
N GLY A 85 -1.19 -0.06 6.65
CA GLY A 85 -2.27 -0.01 5.67
C GLY A 85 -1.78 0.03 4.24
N VAL A 86 -2.70 -0.22 3.33
CA VAL A 86 -2.51 -0.05 1.88
C VAL A 86 -3.45 1.05 1.40
N PHE A 87 -2.90 2.11 0.85
CA PHE A 87 -3.69 3.20 0.26
C PHE A 87 -3.91 2.97 -1.22
N VAL A 88 -5.12 3.29 -1.68
CA VAL A 88 -5.51 3.32 -3.09
C VAL A 88 -6.20 4.65 -3.40
N HIS A 89 -6.11 5.11 -4.66
CA HIS A 89 -6.62 6.42 -5.08
C HIS A 89 -6.18 7.54 -4.12
N ALA A 90 -4.89 7.54 -3.74
CA ALA A 90 -4.39 8.40 -2.69
C ALA A 90 -3.49 9.52 -3.24
N LYS A 91 -3.35 10.58 -2.43
CA LYS A 91 -2.48 11.73 -2.71
C LYS A 91 -1.79 12.17 -1.42
N ILE A 92 -0.49 12.43 -1.50
CA ILE A 92 0.22 13.16 -0.43
C ILE A 92 -0.19 14.62 -0.52
N THR A 93 -0.76 15.16 0.54
CA THR A 93 -1.38 16.51 0.56
C THR A 93 -0.57 17.52 1.34
N GLY A 94 0.36 17.07 2.19
CA GLY A 94 1.19 17.94 2.99
C GLY A 94 2.26 17.19 3.75
N ILE A 95 2.99 17.94 4.58
CA ILE A 95 3.93 17.41 5.56
C ILE A 95 3.75 18.20 6.86
N ASP A 96 3.26 17.54 7.90
CA ASP A 96 3.23 18.09 9.24
C ASP A 96 4.57 17.85 9.94
N PRO A 97 5.26 18.88 10.48
CA PRO A 97 6.56 18.69 11.12
C PRO A 97 6.53 17.76 12.35
N GLN A 98 5.38 17.66 13.03
CA GLN A 98 5.22 16.84 14.24
C GLN A 98 4.75 15.43 13.93
N HIS A 99 3.84 15.25 12.95
CA HIS A 99 3.18 13.99 12.67
C HIS A 99 3.67 13.29 11.39
N GLY A 100 4.46 13.97 10.55
CA GLY A 100 4.96 13.45 9.28
C GLY A 100 4.09 13.82 8.08
N PRO A 101 4.17 13.08 6.97
CA PRO A 101 3.38 13.38 5.78
C PRO A 101 1.89 13.10 5.99
N ASP A 102 1.06 13.95 5.39
CA ASP A 102 -0.37 13.76 5.27
C ASP A 102 -0.70 13.04 3.97
N ILE A 103 -1.61 12.08 4.04
CA ILE A 103 -2.15 11.37 2.89
C ILE A 103 -3.67 11.40 2.94
N GLU A 104 -4.29 11.65 1.81
CA GLU A 104 -5.73 11.55 1.63
C GLU A 104 -6.05 10.46 0.60
N GLY A 105 -7.12 9.73 0.82
CA GLY A 105 -7.55 8.64 -0.05
C GLY A 105 -8.13 7.48 0.72
N MET A 106 -8.38 6.37 0.01
CA MET A 106 -8.94 5.18 0.64
C MET A 106 -7.82 4.27 1.16
N GLN A 107 -7.83 4.03 2.46
CA GLN A 107 -6.96 3.05 3.12
C GLN A 107 -7.68 1.72 3.25
N VAL A 108 -7.04 0.66 2.82
CA VAL A 108 -7.33 -0.70 3.23
C VAL A 108 -6.50 -0.99 4.47
N GLU A 109 -7.17 -1.21 5.58
CA GLU A 109 -6.53 -1.40 6.89
C GLU A 109 -5.65 -2.64 6.91
N VAL A 110 -4.49 -2.54 7.55
CA VAL A 110 -3.60 -3.67 7.87
C VAL A 110 -3.09 -3.52 9.29
N ASP A 111 -3.73 -4.23 10.22
CA ASP A 111 -3.26 -4.36 11.59
C ASP A 111 -2.90 -5.84 11.85
N PRO A 112 -1.75 -6.16 12.45
CA PRO A 112 -1.32 -7.54 12.70
C PRO A 112 -2.17 -8.27 13.75
N ASN A 113 -3.10 -7.59 14.41
CA ASN A 113 -3.95 -8.14 15.47
C ASN A 113 -5.39 -8.38 14.98
N VAL A 114 -5.97 -9.51 15.36
CA VAL A 114 -7.39 -9.82 15.10
C VAL A 114 -8.29 -8.81 15.81
N GLY A 115 -9.40 -8.43 15.16
CA GLY A 115 -10.36 -7.46 15.72
C GLY A 115 -9.92 -5.99 15.56
N LYS A 116 -8.98 -5.74 14.65
CA LYS A 116 -8.48 -4.41 14.30
C LYS A 116 -8.75 -4.01 12.85
N HIS A 117 -9.76 -4.65 12.25
CA HIS A 117 -10.38 -4.28 10.99
C HIS A 117 -9.50 -4.46 9.75
N THR A 118 -8.52 -5.38 9.76
CA THR A 118 -7.69 -5.68 8.57
C THR A 118 -8.57 -6.05 7.37
N GLY A 119 -8.36 -5.37 6.24
CA GLY A 119 -9.15 -5.46 5.03
C GLY A 119 -10.34 -4.49 4.98
N GLY A 120 -10.68 -3.80 6.07
CA GLY A 120 -11.69 -2.74 6.11
C GLY A 120 -11.23 -1.48 5.38
N LEU A 121 -12.17 -0.58 5.08
CA LEU A 121 -11.95 0.65 4.33
C LEU A 121 -12.11 1.88 5.23
N TYR A 122 -11.05 2.70 5.26
CA TYR A 122 -10.99 3.97 5.97
C TYR A 122 -10.66 5.11 5.00
N GLU A 123 -11.51 6.13 4.91
CA GLU A 123 -11.21 7.33 4.12
C GLU A 123 -10.36 8.29 4.94
N SER A 124 -9.07 8.33 4.64
CA SER A 124 -8.12 9.25 5.28
C SER A 124 -8.32 10.67 4.76
N GLY A 125 -8.31 11.63 5.69
CA GLY A 125 -8.61 13.04 5.40
C GLY A 125 -10.07 13.30 5.01
N GLY A 126 -11.00 12.40 5.42
CA GLY A 126 -12.42 12.49 5.09
C GLY A 126 -13.33 11.84 6.13
N ARG A 127 -14.15 10.88 5.68
CA ARG A 127 -15.25 10.28 6.48
C ARG A 127 -14.82 9.29 7.57
N GLY A 128 -13.54 8.88 7.60
CA GLY A 128 -13.09 7.81 8.49
C GLY A 128 -13.53 6.42 8.00
N TRP A 129 -14.00 5.56 8.88
CA TRP A 129 -14.47 4.21 8.53
C TRP A 129 -15.70 4.28 7.62
N VAL A 130 -15.57 3.75 6.40
CA VAL A 130 -16.67 3.68 5.42
C VAL A 130 -17.19 2.26 5.24
N ALA A 131 -16.36 1.24 5.49
CA ALA A 131 -16.77 -0.16 5.51
C ALA A 131 -15.85 -0.96 6.43
N MET A 132 -16.42 -1.75 7.32
CA MET A 132 -15.68 -2.59 8.27
C MET A 132 -15.88 -4.07 7.97
N PRO A 133 -14.90 -4.94 8.33
CA PRO A 133 -15.09 -6.37 8.29
C PRO A 133 -16.25 -6.84 9.15
N THR A 134 -16.86 -7.94 8.77
CA THR A 134 -17.73 -8.69 9.69
C THR A 134 -16.89 -9.40 10.76
N ALA A 135 -17.50 -9.86 11.83
CA ALA A 135 -16.83 -10.65 12.86
C ALA A 135 -16.16 -11.92 12.29
N GLU A 136 -16.75 -12.53 11.25
CA GLU A 136 -16.16 -13.66 10.53
C GLU A 136 -14.96 -13.23 9.68
N GLY A 137 -15.07 -12.08 8.98
CA GLY A 137 -13.98 -11.52 8.19
C GLY A 137 -12.74 -11.21 9.02
N GLU A 138 -12.90 -10.76 10.26
CA GLU A 138 -11.80 -10.52 11.21
C GLU A 138 -10.97 -11.78 11.49
N GLN A 139 -11.59 -12.96 11.44
CA GLN A 139 -10.92 -14.24 11.69
C GLN A 139 -10.10 -14.74 10.48
N ALA A 140 -10.20 -14.08 9.34
CA ALA A 140 -9.40 -14.44 8.17
C ALA A 140 -7.91 -14.07 8.34
N LEU A 141 -7.57 -13.15 9.24
CA LEU A 141 -6.20 -12.77 9.54
C LEU A 141 -5.44 -13.92 10.20
N LYS A 142 -4.20 -14.13 9.78
CA LYS A 142 -3.23 -15.07 10.38
C LYS A 142 -2.12 -14.27 11.04
N PRO A 143 -2.21 -13.97 12.35
CA PRO A 143 -1.22 -13.16 13.05
C PRO A 143 0.18 -13.77 12.98
N GLY A 144 1.20 -12.94 12.67
CA GLY A 144 2.59 -13.36 12.58
C GLY A 144 2.95 -14.23 11.37
N GLU A 145 2.00 -14.56 10.51
CA GLU A 145 2.20 -15.30 9.27
C GLU A 145 2.11 -14.39 8.05
N TRP A 146 2.44 -14.94 6.87
CA TRP A 146 2.17 -14.27 5.60
C TRP A 146 0.68 -14.32 5.28
N ASN A 147 0.10 -13.16 5.05
CA ASN A 147 -1.28 -12.98 4.65
C ASN A 147 -1.37 -12.49 3.21
N ASP A 148 -2.28 -13.07 2.44
CA ASP A 148 -2.62 -12.62 1.09
C ASP A 148 -3.70 -11.53 1.18
N LEU A 149 -3.42 -10.35 0.63
CA LEU A 149 -4.39 -9.27 0.49
C LEU A 149 -4.61 -8.97 -1.00
N GLU A 150 -5.89 -8.98 -1.40
CA GLU A 150 -6.31 -8.53 -2.73
C GLU A 150 -7.23 -7.33 -2.59
N VAL A 151 -6.99 -6.31 -3.40
CA VAL A 151 -7.80 -5.08 -3.47
C VAL A 151 -8.17 -4.84 -4.92
N SER A 152 -9.46 -4.91 -5.23
CA SER A 152 -10.00 -4.59 -6.55
C SER A 152 -10.68 -3.24 -6.51
N VAL A 153 -10.35 -2.39 -7.48
CA VAL A 153 -10.89 -1.02 -7.62
C VAL A 153 -11.37 -0.82 -9.05
N HIS A 154 -12.68 -0.57 -9.20
CA HIS A 154 -13.34 -0.26 -10.46
C HIS A 154 -14.20 0.98 -10.31
N GLY A 155 -13.71 2.12 -10.76
CA GLY A 155 -14.35 3.41 -10.49
C GLY A 155 -14.54 3.61 -8.99
N ALA A 156 -15.81 3.63 -8.57
CA ALA A 156 -16.21 3.80 -7.17
C ALA A 156 -16.41 2.47 -6.40
N HIS A 157 -16.27 1.33 -7.07
CA HIS A 157 -16.48 0.02 -6.47
C HIS A 157 -15.16 -0.57 -5.97
N LEU A 158 -15.10 -0.89 -4.67
CA LEU A 158 -13.94 -1.46 -3.99
C LEU A 158 -14.31 -2.82 -3.37
N VAL A 159 -13.49 -3.81 -3.65
CA VAL A 159 -13.61 -5.14 -3.03
C VAL A 159 -12.27 -5.49 -2.39
N THR A 160 -12.30 -5.95 -1.13
CA THR A 160 -11.11 -6.45 -0.45
C THR A 160 -11.27 -7.91 -0.09
N GLN A 161 -10.19 -8.68 -0.22
CA GLN A 161 -10.13 -10.08 0.19
C GLN A 161 -8.87 -10.31 1.01
N LEU A 162 -9.00 -11.06 2.10
CA LEU A 162 -7.92 -11.47 2.98
C LEU A 162 -7.87 -13.00 3.04
N ASN A 163 -6.74 -13.59 2.62
CA ASN A 163 -6.55 -15.05 2.59
C ASN A 163 -7.68 -15.79 1.87
N GLY A 164 -8.21 -15.20 0.78
CA GLY A 164 -9.31 -15.75 -0.02
C GLY A 164 -10.72 -15.48 0.54
N THR A 165 -10.84 -14.91 1.73
CA THR A 165 -12.12 -14.49 2.31
C THR A 165 -12.43 -13.06 1.87
N LYS A 166 -13.61 -12.83 1.30
CA LYS A 166 -14.08 -11.47 0.98
C LYS A 166 -14.38 -10.72 2.28
N ILE A 167 -13.72 -9.58 2.48
CA ILE A 167 -13.84 -8.76 3.69
C ILE A 167 -14.84 -7.64 3.47
N VAL A 168 -14.68 -6.89 2.39
CA VAL A 168 -15.53 -5.76 2.03
C VAL A 168 -15.93 -5.86 0.56
N ASP A 169 -17.14 -5.42 0.27
CA ASP A 169 -17.70 -5.22 -1.06
C ASP A 169 -18.49 -3.90 -0.98
N PHE A 170 -17.86 -2.80 -1.42
CA PHE A 170 -18.33 -1.45 -1.15
C PHE A 170 -18.37 -0.60 -2.42
N THR A 171 -19.51 0.05 -2.68
CA THR A 171 -19.62 1.06 -3.72
C THR A 171 -19.74 2.43 -3.09
N ASP A 172 -18.75 3.28 -3.32
CA ASP A 172 -18.71 4.63 -2.80
C ASP A 172 -19.62 5.55 -3.62
N SER A 173 -20.67 6.09 -3.03
CA SER A 173 -21.57 7.03 -3.69
C SER A 173 -20.98 8.44 -3.86
N SER A 174 -19.86 8.72 -3.21
CA SER A 174 -19.19 10.04 -3.23
C SER A 174 -17.68 9.90 -3.05
N PRO A 175 -16.98 9.25 -4.01
CA PRO A 175 -15.54 9.02 -3.89
C PRO A 175 -14.77 10.34 -3.90
N LYS A 176 -13.84 10.50 -2.96
CA LYS A 176 -12.99 11.69 -2.87
C LYS A 176 -12.03 11.78 -4.07
N PHE A 177 -11.47 10.64 -4.47
CA PHE A 177 -10.62 10.50 -5.65
C PHE A 177 -11.01 9.23 -6.42
N VAL A 178 -10.82 9.26 -7.74
CA VAL A 178 -11.07 8.14 -8.66
C VAL A 178 -9.77 7.66 -9.32
N ASP A 179 -8.66 8.25 -8.95
CA ASP A 179 -7.29 7.88 -9.34
C ASP A 179 -6.31 8.34 -8.26
N GLY A 180 -5.12 7.81 -8.27
CA GLY A 180 -4.08 8.21 -7.35
C GLY A 180 -2.97 7.18 -7.23
N VAL A 181 -2.05 7.42 -6.31
CA VAL A 181 -0.98 6.48 -6.01
C VAL A 181 -1.49 5.29 -5.19
N ILE A 182 -0.75 4.19 -5.24
CA ILE A 182 -0.82 3.11 -4.26
C ILE A 182 0.25 3.40 -3.20
N GLY A 183 -0.12 3.29 -1.92
CA GLY A 183 0.78 3.58 -0.81
C GLY A 183 0.79 2.48 0.24
N LEU A 184 1.95 2.19 0.81
CA LEU A 184 2.11 1.40 2.03
C LEU A 184 2.31 2.37 3.20
N GLN A 185 1.74 2.08 4.36
CA GLN A 185 1.74 2.98 5.52
C GLN A 185 2.66 2.48 6.63
N ILE A 186 3.26 3.42 7.35
CA ILE A 186 3.69 3.29 8.76
C ILE A 186 2.82 4.26 9.55
N HIS A 187 2.01 3.72 10.48
CA HIS A 187 1.17 4.56 11.35
C HIS A 187 2.02 5.21 12.45
N THR A 188 1.63 6.40 12.89
CA THR A 188 2.26 7.09 14.03
C THR A 188 2.10 6.31 15.34
N GLY A 189 2.87 6.65 16.36
CA GLY A 189 2.80 6.03 17.68
C GLY A 189 3.79 4.88 17.91
N GLY A 190 4.54 4.52 16.88
CA GLY A 190 5.62 3.51 16.99
C GLY A 190 5.13 2.07 16.96
N GLY A 191 6.08 1.14 17.14
CA GLY A 191 5.80 -0.29 17.20
C GLY A 191 5.42 -0.94 15.86
N VAL A 192 5.48 -0.22 14.74
CA VAL A 192 5.21 -0.78 13.42
C VAL A 192 6.43 -1.53 12.92
N ARG A 193 6.21 -2.79 12.53
CA ARG A 193 7.18 -3.59 11.79
C ARG A 193 6.42 -4.58 10.92
N VAL A 194 6.33 -4.27 9.62
CA VAL A 194 5.59 -5.07 8.65
C VAL A 194 6.49 -5.34 7.44
N ARG A 195 6.42 -6.56 6.92
CA ARG A 195 7.04 -6.94 5.66
C ARG A 195 6.00 -7.10 4.57
N TRP A 196 6.36 -6.66 3.38
CA TRP A 196 5.54 -6.71 2.18
C TRP A 196 6.29 -7.43 1.07
N LYS A 197 5.62 -8.28 0.30
CA LYS A 197 6.19 -8.94 -0.88
C LYS A 197 5.11 -9.30 -1.88
N ASP A 198 5.54 -9.85 -3.02
CA ASP A 198 4.65 -10.35 -4.08
C ASP A 198 3.60 -9.29 -4.47
N ILE A 199 4.07 -8.03 -4.62
CA ILE A 199 3.19 -6.88 -4.92
C ILE A 199 3.01 -6.81 -6.43
N TYR A 200 1.81 -7.11 -6.90
CA TYR A 200 1.44 -7.14 -8.31
C TYR A 200 0.18 -6.33 -8.56
N ILE A 201 0.13 -5.69 -9.72
CA ILE A 201 -1.05 -4.98 -10.20
C ILE A 201 -1.49 -5.53 -11.56
N GLN A 202 -2.79 -5.54 -11.81
CA GLN A 202 -3.40 -5.75 -13.10
C GLN A 202 -4.30 -4.56 -13.38
N GLU A 203 -3.89 -3.68 -14.28
CA GLU A 203 -4.71 -2.55 -14.75
C GLU A 203 -5.80 -3.06 -15.70
N GLN A 204 -6.95 -2.40 -15.71
CA GLN A 204 -8.13 -2.78 -16.49
C GLN A 204 -8.57 -1.67 -17.42
#